data_6c537eaa6993efc13125fc21071921ff
#
_entry.id   6c537eaa6993efc13125fc21071921ff
#
_cell.length_a   1.000
_cell.length_b   1.000
_cell.length_c   1.000
_cell.angle_alpha   90.00
_cell.angle_beta   90.00
_cell.angle_gamma   90.00
#
_symmetry.space_group_name_H-M   'P 1'
#
loop_
_entity.id
_entity.type
_entity.pdbx_description
1 polymer ?
#
loop_
_entity_poly.entity_id
_entity_poly.type
_entity_poly.pdbx_seq_one_letter_code
_entity_poly.pdbx_strand_id
1 'polypeptide(L)'
;MKRILLFVCIQFFLLASFAGETINFCKGWKFHLGDAGKGASSSSYNDSQWRILNIPHDWSIEGTYKQFENGTDWQSGFLPAGISWYRKTFTIPSKWKNKKVQILFEGVYLNSEVWINGHWLGKRPNGYISFVYDLTPVSYTHLRAHET
;
A
#
# COMPACT_ATOMS: atom_id res chain seq x y z
N MET A 1 28.50 62.57 -24.60
CA MET A 1 27.51 61.45 -24.75
C MET A 1 27.94 60.31 -23.84
N LYS A 2 27.24 60.14 -22.73
CA LYS A 2 27.51 59.02 -21.74
C LYS A 2 26.73 57.78 -22.19
N ARG A 3 27.47 56.72 -22.52
CA ARG A 3 26.84 55.43 -22.83
C ARG A 3 26.55 54.68 -21.49
N ILE A 4 25.28 54.52 -21.18
CA ILE A 4 24.82 53.72 -20.06
C ILE A 4 24.80 52.26 -20.52
N LEU A 5 25.67 51.42 -19.92
CA LEU A 5 25.70 49.98 -20.14
C LEU A 5 24.69 49.34 -19.20
N LEU A 6 23.59 48.86 -19.74
CA LEU A 6 22.56 48.15 -18.96
C LEU A 6 22.98 46.70 -18.80
N PHE A 7 23.44 46.31 -17.59
CA PHE A 7 23.68 44.92 -17.24
C PHE A 7 22.34 44.26 -16.89
N VAL A 8 21.80 43.45 -17.80
CA VAL A 8 20.67 42.59 -17.52
C VAL A 8 21.21 41.31 -16.88
N CYS A 9 21.14 41.20 -15.55
CA CYS A 9 21.38 39.96 -14.83
C CYS A 9 20.19 39.01 -15.05
N ILE A 10 20.32 38.08 -15.98
CA ILE A 10 19.39 36.96 -16.12
C ILE A 10 19.74 35.99 -15.02
N GLN A 11 19.00 36.01 -13.89
CA GLN A 11 19.03 34.96 -12.89
C GLN A 11 18.28 33.74 -13.44
N PHE A 12 19.05 32.76 -13.90
CA PHE A 12 18.53 31.42 -14.16
C PHE A 12 18.14 30.78 -12.81
N PHE A 13 16.87 30.85 -12.45
CA PHE A 13 16.31 30.00 -11.42
C PHE A 13 16.30 28.55 -11.95
N LEU A 14 17.30 27.77 -11.56
CA LEU A 14 17.27 26.32 -11.69
C LEU A 14 16.14 25.80 -10.80
N LEU A 15 14.95 25.64 -11.37
CA LEU A 15 13.88 24.87 -10.75
C LEU A 15 14.33 23.39 -10.72
N ALA A 16 14.90 22.98 -9.60
CA ALA A 16 15.15 21.57 -9.35
C ALA A 16 13.81 20.86 -9.28
N SER A 17 13.42 20.22 -10.37
CA SER A 17 12.24 19.36 -10.41
C SER A 17 12.56 18.10 -9.63
N PHE A 18 12.06 17.99 -8.41
CA PHE A 18 12.14 16.75 -7.62
C PHE A 18 11.09 15.78 -8.15
N ALA A 19 11.45 14.99 -9.15
CA ALA A 19 10.63 13.86 -9.58
C ALA A 19 10.63 12.80 -8.49
N GLY A 20 9.45 12.44 -7.98
CA GLY A 20 9.28 11.32 -7.07
C GLY A 20 9.60 10.00 -7.78
N GLU A 21 10.22 9.04 -7.08
CA GLU A 21 10.42 7.69 -7.58
C GLU A 21 9.20 6.84 -7.21
N THR A 22 8.63 6.13 -8.19
CA THR A 22 7.53 5.20 -7.99
C THR A 22 8.00 3.78 -8.28
N ILE A 23 7.71 2.85 -7.39
CA ILE A 23 8.01 1.43 -7.55
C ILE A 23 6.70 0.66 -7.67
N ASN A 24 6.61 -0.21 -8.68
CA ASN A 24 5.50 -1.14 -8.78
C ASN A 24 5.57 -2.17 -7.64
N PHE A 25 4.48 -2.27 -6.87
CA PHE A 25 4.43 -3.05 -5.64
C PHE A 25 3.54 -4.31 -5.75
N CYS A 26 3.12 -4.67 -6.96
CA CYS A 26 2.09 -5.67 -7.22
C CYS A 26 2.56 -7.14 -7.09
N LYS A 27 3.85 -7.42 -7.07
CA LYS A 27 4.37 -8.80 -7.10
C LYS A 27 4.67 -9.36 -5.72
N GLY A 28 4.51 -10.68 -5.55
CA GLY A 28 4.97 -11.44 -4.38
C GLY A 28 4.22 -11.11 -3.08
N TRP A 29 2.93 -10.94 -3.16
CA TRP A 29 2.06 -10.84 -1.99
C TRP A 29 1.72 -12.24 -1.45
N LYS A 30 1.62 -12.35 -0.15
CA LYS A 30 1.12 -13.53 0.54
C LYS A 30 -0.37 -13.35 0.82
N PHE A 31 -1.16 -14.37 0.53
CA PHE A 31 -2.61 -14.37 0.62
C PHE A 31 -3.12 -15.47 1.54
N HIS A 32 -4.10 -15.14 2.36
CA HIS A 32 -4.85 -16.07 3.19
C HIS A 32 -6.35 -15.76 3.10
N LEU A 33 -7.15 -16.78 2.79
CA LEU A 33 -8.59 -16.68 2.80
C LEU A 33 -9.11 -16.98 4.21
N GLY A 34 -9.99 -16.14 4.71
CA GLY A 34 -10.54 -16.22 6.06
C GLY A 34 -9.84 -15.31 7.05
N ASP A 35 -10.30 -15.35 8.30
CA ASP A 35 -9.70 -14.58 9.38
C ASP A 35 -8.40 -15.23 9.86
N ALA A 36 -7.32 -14.51 9.77
CA ALA A 36 -6.01 -14.96 10.25
C ALA A 36 -5.76 -14.65 11.75
N GLY A 37 -6.75 -14.04 12.40
CA GLY A 37 -6.70 -13.72 13.82
C GLY A 37 -5.94 -12.43 14.16
N LYS A 38 -6.03 -12.02 15.42
CA LYS A 38 -5.53 -10.71 15.91
C LYS A 38 -4.01 -10.50 15.73
N GLY A 39 -3.24 -11.56 15.61
CA GLY A 39 -1.79 -11.49 15.42
C GLY A 39 -1.36 -11.20 13.99
N ALA A 40 -2.24 -11.33 13.01
CA ALA A 40 -1.89 -11.26 11.58
C ALA A 40 -1.34 -9.90 11.13
N SER A 41 -1.60 -8.82 11.85
CA SER A 41 -1.01 -7.50 11.60
C SER A 41 0.44 -7.36 12.09
N SER A 42 0.91 -8.26 12.97
CA SER A 42 2.27 -8.23 13.53
C SER A 42 3.33 -8.56 12.48
N SER A 43 4.48 -7.89 12.55
CA SER A 43 5.65 -8.21 11.71
C SER A 43 6.21 -9.61 11.98
N SER A 44 6.04 -10.14 13.20
CA SER A 44 6.51 -11.47 13.61
C SER A 44 5.53 -12.61 13.31
N TYR A 45 4.39 -12.32 12.69
CA TYR A 45 3.40 -13.35 12.36
C TYR A 45 3.96 -14.38 11.37
N ASN A 46 3.75 -15.67 11.68
CA ASN A 46 4.18 -16.74 10.79
C ASN A 46 3.19 -16.92 9.63
N ASP A 47 3.55 -16.43 8.48
CA ASP A 47 2.79 -16.51 7.24
C ASP A 47 3.42 -17.47 6.20
N SER A 48 4.21 -18.46 6.67
CA SER A 48 4.92 -19.41 5.81
C SER A 48 3.99 -20.31 4.99
N GLN A 49 2.77 -20.54 5.47
CA GLN A 49 1.76 -21.37 4.81
C GLN A 49 0.83 -20.55 3.88
N TRP A 50 1.02 -19.23 3.77
CA TRP A 50 0.20 -18.40 2.94
C TRP A 50 0.58 -18.53 1.47
N ARG A 51 -0.41 -18.50 0.60
CA ARG A 51 -0.22 -18.59 -0.86
C ARG A 51 0.46 -17.32 -1.39
N ILE A 52 1.49 -17.49 -2.21
CA ILE A 52 2.15 -16.35 -2.88
C ILE A 52 1.45 -16.08 -4.20
N LEU A 53 1.13 -14.81 -4.45
CA LEU A 53 0.46 -14.35 -5.67
C LEU A 53 0.85 -12.92 -6.03
N ASN A 54 0.39 -12.47 -7.18
CA ASN A 54 0.51 -11.08 -7.61
C ASN A 54 -0.86 -10.42 -7.56
N ILE A 55 -0.88 -9.10 -7.29
CA ILE A 55 -2.08 -8.28 -7.38
C ILE A 55 -2.09 -7.52 -8.73
N PRO A 56 -3.26 -7.14 -9.29
CA PRO A 56 -4.60 -7.33 -8.72
C PRO A 56 -4.98 -8.81 -8.62
N HIS A 57 -5.74 -9.14 -7.58
CA HIS A 57 -6.23 -10.48 -7.31
C HIS A 57 -7.63 -10.39 -6.71
N ASP A 58 -8.55 -11.16 -7.26
CA ASP A 58 -9.90 -11.32 -6.74
C ASP A 58 -10.12 -12.80 -6.38
N TRP A 59 -10.07 -13.08 -5.09
CA TRP A 59 -10.23 -14.44 -4.60
C TRP A 59 -11.68 -14.97 -4.74
N SER A 60 -12.67 -14.09 -4.85
CA SER A 60 -14.07 -14.49 -4.94
C SER A 60 -14.34 -15.25 -6.23
N ILE A 61 -13.68 -14.86 -7.34
CA ILE A 61 -13.84 -15.55 -8.64
C ILE A 61 -13.20 -16.93 -8.68
N GLU A 62 -12.33 -17.25 -7.73
CA GLU A 62 -11.75 -18.58 -7.58
C GLU A 62 -12.72 -19.56 -6.89
N GLY A 63 -13.76 -19.02 -6.25
CA GLY A 63 -14.76 -19.82 -5.54
C GLY A 63 -15.87 -20.37 -6.45
N THR A 64 -16.66 -21.27 -5.88
CA THR A 64 -17.80 -21.84 -6.57
C THR A 64 -19.03 -20.96 -6.37
N TYR A 65 -19.80 -20.72 -7.43
CA TYR A 65 -21.10 -20.07 -7.32
C TYR A 65 -22.01 -20.89 -6.42
N LYS A 66 -22.56 -20.25 -5.39
CA LYS A 66 -23.50 -20.88 -4.47
C LYS A 66 -24.69 -19.96 -4.26
N GLN A 67 -25.89 -20.50 -4.40
CA GLN A 67 -27.08 -19.83 -3.93
C GLN A 67 -27.18 -20.06 -2.42
N PHE A 68 -27.03 -19.02 -1.64
CA PHE A 68 -27.12 -19.09 -0.20
C PHE A 68 -28.59 -18.90 0.25
N GLU A 69 -28.95 -19.48 1.37
CA GLU A 69 -30.35 -19.50 1.84
C GLU A 69 -30.88 -18.14 2.32
N ASN A 70 -30.02 -17.14 2.47
CA ASN A 70 -30.36 -15.85 3.10
C ASN A 70 -30.75 -14.72 2.12
N GLY A 71 -30.86 -14.99 0.84
CA GLY A 71 -31.47 -14.09 -0.16
C GLY A 71 -30.71 -12.80 -0.49
N THR A 72 -29.49 -12.58 0.03
CA THR A 72 -28.68 -11.37 -0.25
C THR A 72 -27.55 -11.62 -1.26
N ASP A 73 -27.43 -12.82 -1.75
CA ASP A 73 -26.28 -13.29 -2.55
C ASP A 73 -26.26 -12.75 -3.97
N TRP A 74 -27.40 -12.26 -4.46
CA TRP A 74 -27.47 -11.63 -5.77
C TRP A 74 -26.60 -10.36 -5.86
N GLN A 75 -26.31 -9.69 -4.72
CA GLN A 75 -25.46 -8.50 -4.67
C GLN A 75 -23.97 -8.83 -4.93
N SER A 76 -23.55 -10.04 -4.61
CA SER A 76 -22.20 -10.55 -4.89
C SER A 76 -22.11 -11.39 -6.17
N GLY A 77 -23.24 -11.49 -6.92
CA GLY A 77 -23.31 -12.38 -8.09
C GLY A 77 -23.20 -13.87 -7.73
N PHE A 78 -23.62 -14.25 -6.52
CA PHE A 78 -23.52 -15.61 -5.97
C PHE A 78 -22.08 -16.11 -5.77
N LEU A 79 -21.10 -15.20 -5.83
CA LEU A 79 -19.71 -15.50 -5.51
C LEU A 79 -19.47 -15.46 -3.99
N PRO A 80 -18.51 -16.22 -3.48
CA PRO A 80 -18.20 -16.20 -2.05
C PRO A 80 -17.72 -14.81 -1.62
N ALA A 81 -18.19 -14.40 -0.45
CA ALA A 81 -17.78 -13.17 0.22
C ALA A 81 -17.16 -13.50 1.58
N GLY A 82 -16.36 -12.61 2.13
CA GLY A 82 -15.76 -12.81 3.45
C GLY A 82 -14.47 -12.04 3.64
N ILE A 83 -13.77 -12.40 4.71
CA ILE A 83 -12.49 -11.78 5.07
C ILE A 83 -11.36 -12.48 4.34
N SER A 84 -10.38 -11.70 3.89
CA SER A 84 -9.12 -12.21 3.38
C SER A 84 -7.97 -11.30 3.81
N TRP A 85 -6.78 -11.85 3.84
CA TRP A 85 -5.57 -11.14 4.23
C TRP A 85 -4.55 -11.16 3.11
N TYR A 86 -3.91 -10.01 2.92
CA TYR A 86 -2.78 -9.85 2.02
C TYR A 86 -1.61 -9.29 2.81
N ARG A 87 -0.46 -9.96 2.75
CA ARG A 87 0.75 -9.55 3.46
C ARG A 87 1.92 -9.43 2.48
N LYS A 88 2.80 -8.48 2.74
CA LYS A 88 4.03 -8.33 1.99
C LYS A 88 5.14 -7.80 2.89
N THR A 89 6.28 -8.47 2.85
CA THR A 89 7.51 -7.98 3.46
C THR A 89 8.33 -7.24 2.40
N PHE A 90 8.86 -6.09 2.75
CA PHE A 90 9.67 -5.28 1.85
C PHE A 90 10.70 -4.46 2.62
N THR A 91 11.74 -4.04 1.93
CA THR A 91 12.79 -3.17 2.46
C THR A 91 12.74 -1.83 1.76
N ILE A 92 12.78 -0.76 2.54
CA ILE A 92 12.87 0.60 1.99
C ILE A 92 14.33 0.84 1.56
N PRO A 93 14.57 1.24 0.30
CA PRO A 93 15.90 1.53 -0.18
C PRO A 93 16.57 2.63 0.66
N SER A 94 17.86 2.47 0.99
CA SER A 94 18.60 3.45 1.79
C SER A 94 18.67 4.85 1.17
N LYS A 95 18.60 4.94 -0.16
CA LYS A 95 18.50 6.22 -0.89
C LYS A 95 17.21 7.02 -0.60
N TRP A 96 16.21 6.38 0.04
CA TRP A 96 14.98 7.04 0.46
C TRP A 96 15.03 7.54 1.91
N LYS A 97 16.17 7.37 2.59
CA LYS A 97 16.38 7.92 3.93
C LYS A 97 16.08 9.43 3.91
N ASN A 98 15.31 9.90 4.88
CA ASN A 98 14.84 11.28 5.00
C ASN A 98 13.91 11.77 3.87
N LYS A 99 13.36 10.87 3.06
CA LYS A 99 12.34 11.20 2.07
C LYS A 99 10.95 10.81 2.58
N LYS A 100 9.93 11.47 2.04
CA LYS A 100 8.55 11.05 2.26
C LYS A 100 8.28 9.76 1.51
N VAL A 101 7.85 8.72 2.23
CA VAL A 101 7.51 7.41 1.68
C VAL A 101 6.01 7.21 1.79
N GLN A 102 5.36 6.90 0.70
CA GLN A 102 3.92 6.70 0.64
C GLN A 102 3.59 5.40 -0.09
N ILE A 103 2.50 4.77 0.30
CA ILE A 103 1.91 3.67 -0.46
C ILE A 103 0.57 4.12 -1.04
N LEU A 104 0.41 3.94 -2.36
CA LEU A 104 -0.84 4.17 -3.07
C LEU A 104 -1.55 2.85 -3.28
N PHE A 105 -2.79 2.78 -2.88
CA PHE A 105 -3.74 1.74 -3.26
C PHE A 105 -4.69 2.32 -4.30
N GLU A 106 -4.70 1.74 -5.50
CA GLU A 106 -5.57 2.19 -6.60
C GLU A 106 -7.03 1.77 -6.39
N GLY A 107 -7.23 0.66 -5.67
CA GLY A 107 -8.53 0.19 -5.23
C GLY A 107 -8.38 -1.09 -4.39
N VAL A 108 -9.12 -1.20 -3.30
CA VAL A 108 -9.21 -2.40 -2.47
C VAL A 108 -10.65 -2.60 -2.03
N TYR A 109 -11.27 -3.61 -2.54
CA TYR A 109 -12.66 -3.96 -2.26
C TYR A 109 -12.75 -4.82 -1.01
N LEU A 110 -13.57 -4.57 -0.07
CA LEU A 110 -14.44 -3.53 0.46
C LEU A 110 -14.13 -3.49 1.97
N ASN A 111 -14.31 -2.37 2.68
CA ASN A 111 -13.99 -2.27 4.12
C ASN A 111 -12.54 -2.64 4.46
N SER A 112 -11.60 -2.31 3.59
CA SER A 112 -10.19 -2.64 3.78
C SER A 112 -9.58 -1.94 5.00
N GLU A 113 -8.75 -2.66 5.72
CA GLU A 113 -7.94 -2.14 6.83
C GLU A 113 -6.47 -2.40 6.52
N VAL A 114 -5.60 -1.46 6.86
CA VAL A 114 -4.18 -1.53 6.51
C VAL A 114 -3.33 -1.33 7.77
N TRP A 115 -2.33 -2.19 7.91
CA TRP A 115 -1.31 -2.12 8.97
C TRP A 115 0.09 -2.17 8.36
N ILE A 116 1.03 -1.57 9.05
CA ILE A 116 2.47 -1.74 8.79
C ILE A 116 3.18 -1.99 10.11
N ASN A 117 3.93 -3.10 10.20
CA ASN A 117 4.69 -3.49 11.40
C ASN A 117 3.81 -3.48 12.69
N GLY A 118 2.56 -3.91 12.59
CA GLY A 118 1.60 -3.89 13.68
C GLY A 118 0.91 -2.53 13.93
N HIS A 119 1.33 -1.45 13.29
CA HIS A 119 0.69 -0.13 13.41
C HIS A 119 -0.47 -0.02 12.43
N TRP A 120 -1.64 0.30 12.94
CA TRP A 120 -2.83 0.54 12.13
C TRP A 120 -2.74 1.88 11.41
N LEU A 121 -2.88 1.85 10.08
CA LEU A 121 -2.85 3.05 9.25
C LEU A 121 -4.24 3.59 8.96
N GLY A 122 -5.26 2.75 8.97
CA GLY A 122 -6.63 3.18 8.75
C GLY A 122 -7.53 2.15 8.10
N LYS A 123 -8.81 2.53 7.98
CA LYS A 123 -9.86 1.76 7.33
C LYS A 123 -10.44 2.53 6.15
N ARG A 124 -10.76 1.82 5.07
CA ARG A 124 -11.42 2.36 3.88
C ARG A 124 -12.65 1.52 3.56
N PRO A 125 -13.86 2.07 3.77
CA PRO A 125 -15.10 1.34 3.50
C PRO A 125 -15.41 1.24 2.01
N ASN A 126 -15.02 2.25 1.21
CA ASN A 126 -15.27 2.27 -0.23
C ASN A 126 -14.19 1.47 -0.98
N GLY A 127 -14.62 0.56 -1.85
CA GLY A 127 -13.75 -0.31 -2.63
C GLY A 127 -13.30 0.21 -3.99
N TYR A 128 -13.83 1.35 -4.45
CA TYR A 128 -13.65 1.83 -5.83
C TYR A 128 -12.78 3.08 -5.96
N ILE A 129 -12.37 3.69 -4.86
CA ILE A 129 -11.54 4.88 -4.86
C ILE A 129 -10.11 4.55 -4.46
N SER A 130 -9.17 5.25 -5.07
CA SER A 130 -7.78 5.20 -4.66
C SER A 130 -7.55 5.96 -3.36
N PHE A 131 -6.56 5.51 -2.59
CA PHE A 131 -6.16 6.16 -1.35
C PHE A 131 -4.67 5.98 -1.07
N VAL A 132 -4.12 6.86 -0.24
CA VAL A 132 -2.70 6.89 0.08
C VAL A 132 -2.52 6.82 1.59
N TYR A 133 -1.52 6.05 2.04
CA TYR A 133 -1.00 6.12 3.41
C TYR A 133 0.45 6.60 3.42
N ASP A 134 0.76 7.45 4.40
CA ASP A 134 2.12 7.90 4.66
C ASP A 134 2.84 6.86 5.55
N LEU A 135 3.88 6.26 5.02
CA LEU A 135 4.69 5.27 5.72
C LEU A 135 5.92 5.89 6.42
N THR A 136 6.17 7.17 6.19
CA THR A 136 7.36 7.87 6.69
C THR A 136 7.55 7.72 8.20
N PRO A 137 6.50 7.89 9.07
CA PRO A 137 6.67 7.77 10.51
C PRO A 137 7.09 6.37 10.97
N VAL A 138 6.65 5.33 10.24
CA VAL A 138 6.85 3.93 10.63
C VAL A 138 8.13 3.36 10.03
N SER A 139 8.53 3.85 8.85
CA SER A 139 9.73 3.40 8.16
C SER A 139 11.03 3.78 8.88
N TYR A 140 11.02 4.85 9.67
CA TYR A 140 12.21 5.33 10.39
C TYR A 140 12.35 4.77 11.80
N THR A 141 11.29 4.38 12.47
CA THR A 141 11.35 3.78 13.80
C THR A 141 12.02 2.42 13.82
N HIS A 142 11.90 1.65 12.72
CA HIS A 142 12.54 0.33 12.61
C HIS A 142 14.04 0.39 12.28
N LEU A 143 14.51 1.45 11.61
CA LEU A 143 15.95 1.65 11.34
C LEU A 143 16.72 2.10 12.60
N ARG A 144 16.06 2.68 13.61
CA ARG A 144 16.71 3.06 14.88
C ARG A 144 16.88 1.91 15.86
N ALA A 145 16.18 0.81 15.70
CA ALA A 145 16.28 -0.36 16.59
C ALA A 145 17.49 -1.26 16.29
N HIS A 146 18.23 -1.01 15.22
CA HIS A 146 19.42 -1.77 14.82
C HIS A 146 20.74 -0.96 14.87
N GLU A 147 20.72 0.25 15.43
CA GLU A 147 21.93 1.06 15.63
C GLU A 147 22.30 1.13 17.13
N THR A 148 22.34 -0.01 17.81
CA THR A 148 23.00 -0.13 19.13
C THR A 148 24.03 -1.24 19.10
#